data_9153c173831db86a735e177c11627cf0
#
_entry.id   9153c173831db86a735e177c11627cf0
#
_cell.length_a   1.000
_cell.length_b   1.000
_cell.length_c   1.000
_cell.angle_alpha   90.00
_cell.angle_beta   90.00
_cell.angle_gamma   90.00
#
_symmetry.space_group_name_H-M   'P 1'
#
loop_
_entity.id
_entity.type
_entity.pdbx_description
1 polymer ?
#
loop_
_entity_poly.entity_id
_entity_poly.type
_entity_poly.pdbx_seq_one_letter_code
_entity_poly.pdbx_strand_id
1 'polypeptide(L)'
;MTQAEAPVLTYSSAPGRWVLAITVLGSGIAALDATVVNIALPTIGRDFHTGVSDLQWVINGYTLTLAAFLLLGGSLGDRFGRRKVFLIGIVWFAVASAACGLAPNALFLIVTRVLQGVGAALLTPGSLAILEASSCTTTRPG
;
A
#
# COMPACT_ATOMS: atom_id res chain seq x y z
N MET A 1 23.66 21.09 24.86
CA MET A 1 22.97 19.94 24.20
C MET A 1 22.48 20.41 22.84
N THR A 2 23.26 20.11 21.82
CA THR A 2 22.94 20.46 20.42
C THR A 2 21.81 19.55 19.95
N GLN A 3 20.62 20.08 19.83
CA GLN A 3 19.56 19.40 19.14
C GLN A 3 19.97 19.34 17.66
N ALA A 4 20.22 18.12 17.16
CA ALA A 4 20.38 17.89 15.74
C ALA A 4 19.05 18.26 15.08
N GLU A 5 19.01 19.40 14.40
CA GLU A 5 17.89 19.78 13.56
C GLU A 5 17.69 18.68 12.51
N ALA A 6 16.60 17.94 12.65
CA ALA A 6 16.17 17.02 11.60
C ALA A 6 15.98 17.83 10.30
N PRO A 7 16.50 17.38 9.16
CA PRO A 7 16.39 18.13 7.92
C PRO A 7 14.91 18.30 7.58
N VAL A 8 14.42 19.53 7.66
CA VAL A 8 13.10 19.91 7.21
C VAL A 8 13.08 19.71 5.69
N LEU A 9 12.45 18.66 5.23
CA LEU A 9 12.25 18.43 3.79
C LEU A 9 11.34 19.53 3.26
N THR A 10 11.95 20.55 2.70
CA THR A 10 11.22 21.63 2.04
C THR A 10 10.65 21.08 0.73
N TYR A 11 9.32 21.14 0.55
CA TYR A 11 8.64 20.69 -0.67
C TYR A 11 9.15 21.35 -1.96
N SER A 12 9.90 22.42 -1.84
CA SER A 12 10.56 23.14 -2.93
C SER A 12 11.79 22.43 -3.49
N SER A 13 12.34 21.40 -2.79
CA SER A 13 13.49 20.67 -3.28
C SER A 13 13.08 19.54 -4.22
N ALA A 14 13.88 19.32 -5.28
CA ALA A 14 13.65 18.24 -6.24
C ALA A 14 13.43 16.86 -5.60
N PRO A 15 14.19 16.43 -4.56
CA PRO A 15 13.96 15.16 -3.89
C PRO A 15 12.62 15.09 -3.13
N GLY A 16 12.14 16.18 -2.55
CA GLY A 16 10.84 16.22 -1.85
C GLY A 16 9.68 16.01 -2.80
N ARG A 17 9.72 16.61 -3.98
CA ARG A 17 8.69 16.44 -5.02
C ARG A 17 8.62 15.00 -5.55
N TRP A 18 9.76 14.34 -5.71
CA TRP A 18 9.80 12.94 -6.11
C TRP A 18 9.21 12.00 -5.06
N VAL A 19 9.51 12.23 -3.78
CA VAL A 19 8.94 11.45 -2.68
C VAL A 19 7.43 11.61 -2.64
N LEU A 20 6.92 12.83 -2.78
CA LEU A 20 5.48 13.11 -2.84
C LEU A 20 4.82 12.40 -4.03
N ALA A 21 5.41 12.53 -5.23
CA ALA A 21 4.90 11.89 -6.44
C ALA A 21 4.83 10.36 -6.30
N ILE A 22 5.88 9.73 -5.78
CA ILE A 22 5.93 8.27 -5.57
C ILE A 22 4.88 7.84 -4.54
N THR A 23 4.67 8.61 -3.48
CA THR A 23 3.68 8.29 -2.43
C THR A 23 2.25 8.40 -2.98
N VAL A 24 1.95 9.46 -3.71
CA VAL A 24 0.63 9.65 -4.35
C VAL A 24 0.35 8.55 -5.37
N LEU A 25 1.36 8.22 -6.20
CA LEU A 25 1.23 7.14 -7.18
C LEU A 25 1.05 5.77 -6.51
N GLY A 26 1.84 5.46 -5.48
CA GLY A 26 1.72 4.19 -4.75
C GLY A 26 0.35 4.03 -4.08
N SER A 27 -0.13 5.07 -3.42
CA SER A 27 -1.47 5.07 -2.82
C SER A 27 -2.59 5.00 -3.87
N GLY A 28 -2.41 5.69 -5.00
CA GLY A 28 -3.33 5.64 -6.13
C GLY A 28 -3.44 4.26 -6.76
N ILE A 29 -2.31 3.58 -6.94
CA ILE A 29 -2.27 2.21 -7.46
C ILE A 29 -3.01 1.25 -6.53
N ALA A 30 -2.80 1.34 -5.21
CA ALA A 30 -3.50 0.50 -4.23
C ALA A 30 -5.02 0.75 -4.24
N ALA A 31 -5.46 2.00 -4.37
CA ALA A 31 -6.87 2.36 -4.47
C ALA A 31 -7.51 1.87 -5.78
N LEU A 32 -6.81 2.01 -6.90
CA LEU A 32 -7.25 1.50 -8.20
C LEU A 32 -7.37 -0.03 -8.17
N ASP A 33 -6.40 -0.72 -7.60
CA ASP A 33 -6.42 -2.18 -7.47
C ASP A 33 -7.66 -2.67 -6.71
N ALA A 34 -7.97 -2.06 -5.57
CA ALA A 34 -9.17 -2.39 -4.81
C ALA A 34 -10.47 -2.17 -5.63
N THR A 35 -10.52 -1.09 -6.40
CA THR A 35 -11.68 -0.76 -7.25
C THR A 35 -11.81 -1.73 -8.41
N VAL A 36 -10.72 -2.02 -9.11
CA VAL A 36 -10.69 -2.94 -10.26
C VAL A 36 -11.13 -4.34 -9.85
N VAL A 37 -10.66 -4.83 -8.70
CA VAL A 37 -11.07 -6.15 -8.21
C VAL A 37 -12.55 -6.22 -7.89
N ASN A 38 -13.11 -5.20 -7.23
CA ASN A 38 -14.54 -5.16 -6.95
C ASN A 38 -15.40 -5.19 -8.23
N ILE A 39 -14.95 -4.53 -9.30
CA ILE A 39 -15.63 -4.55 -10.59
C ILE A 39 -15.44 -5.90 -11.30
N ALA A 40 -14.28 -6.53 -11.16
CA ALA A 40 -13.95 -7.81 -11.80
C ALA A 40 -14.57 -9.03 -11.10
N LEU A 41 -14.97 -8.92 -9.83
CA LEU A 41 -15.50 -10.03 -9.04
C LEU A 41 -16.62 -10.84 -9.74
N PRO A 42 -17.64 -10.23 -10.37
CA PRO A 42 -18.69 -11.01 -11.06
C PRO A 42 -18.14 -11.80 -12.25
N THR A 43 -17.14 -11.28 -12.94
CA THR A 43 -16.48 -11.94 -14.06
C THR A 43 -15.62 -13.11 -13.57
N ILE A 44 -14.85 -12.89 -12.52
CA ILE A 44 -14.03 -13.90 -11.85
C ILE A 44 -14.91 -15.09 -11.39
N GLY A 45 -16.06 -14.79 -10.78
CA GLY A 45 -17.00 -15.83 -10.34
C GLY A 45 -17.54 -16.68 -11.49
N ARG A 46 -17.78 -16.08 -12.65
CA ARG A 46 -18.23 -16.80 -13.86
C ARG A 46 -17.12 -17.63 -14.49
N ASP A 47 -15.94 -17.05 -14.65
CA ASP A 47 -14.81 -17.68 -15.34
C ASP A 47 -14.24 -18.86 -14.55
N PHE A 48 -14.16 -18.74 -13.23
CA PHE A 48 -13.66 -19.81 -12.36
C PHE A 48 -14.76 -20.74 -11.82
N HIS A 49 -16.03 -20.50 -12.15
CA HIS A 49 -17.17 -21.26 -11.63
C HIS A 49 -17.16 -21.39 -10.10
N THR A 50 -16.76 -20.31 -9.41
CA THR A 50 -16.58 -20.29 -7.95
C THR A 50 -17.81 -19.70 -7.25
N GLY A 51 -18.00 -20.16 -6.00
CA GLY A 51 -19.08 -19.65 -5.16
C GLY A 51 -18.80 -18.26 -4.59
N VAL A 52 -19.85 -17.65 -4.04
CA VAL A 52 -19.77 -16.34 -3.37
C VAL A 52 -18.76 -16.35 -2.23
N SER A 53 -18.58 -17.49 -1.55
CA SER A 53 -17.60 -17.66 -0.47
C SER A 53 -16.16 -17.39 -0.94
N ASP A 54 -15.78 -17.94 -2.10
CA ASP A 54 -14.43 -17.76 -2.64
C ASP A 54 -14.19 -16.32 -3.06
N LEU A 55 -15.20 -15.67 -3.63
CA LEU A 55 -15.14 -14.26 -3.99
C LEU A 55 -14.99 -13.35 -2.75
N GLN A 56 -15.66 -13.70 -1.64
CA GLN A 56 -15.48 -13.01 -0.38
C GLN A 56 -14.06 -13.17 0.16
N TRP A 57 -13.44 -14.36 0.02
CA TRP A 57 -12.07 -14.58 0.44
C TRP A 57 -11.05 -13.79 -0.39
N VAL A 58 -11.31 -13.54 -1.65
CA VAL A 58 -10.48 -12.67 -2.50
C VAL A 58 -10.38 -11.26 -1.90
N ILE A 59 -11.50 -10.71 -1.42
CA ILE A 59 -11.52 -9.38 -0.79
C ILE A 59 -10.98 -9.46 0.65
N ASN A 60 -11.48 -10.39 1.44
CA ASN A 60 -11.16 -10.50 2.86
C ASN A 60 -9.69 -10.86 3.08
N GLY A 61 -9.12 -11.73 2.25
CA GLY A 61 -7.70 -12.10 2.32
C GLY A 61 -6.80 -10.88 2.23
N TYR A 62 -7.05 -9.99 1.29
CA TYR A 62 -6.34 -8.72 1.17
C TYR A 62 -6.56 -7.82 2.39
N THR A 63 -7.80 -7.57 2.78
CA THR A 63 -8.16 -6.64 3.86
C THR A 63 -7.66 -7.12 5.22
N LEU A 64 -7.80 -8.41 5.53
CA LEU A 64 -7.32 -9.00 6.78
C LEU A 64 -5.80 -8.94 6.88
N THR A 65 -5.10 -9.26 5.79
CA THR A 65 -3.64 -9.20 5.75
C THR A 65 -3.15 -7.76 5.88
N LEU A 66 -3.79 -6.83 5.18
CA LEU A 66 -3.50 -5.40 5.31
C LEU A 66 -3.66 -4.94 6.77
N ALA A 67 -4.77 -5.26 7.41
CA ALA A 67 -5.04 -4.86 8.79
C ALA A 67 -4.06 -5.50 9.78
N ALA A 68 -3.77 -6.80 9.63
CA ALA A 68 -2.86 -7.53 10.51
C ALA A 68 -1.41 -7.01 10.42
N PHE A 69 -0.94 -6.69 9.24
CA PHE A 69 0.44 -6.26 9.01
C PHE A 69 0.64 -4.74 9.03
N LEU A 70 -0.43 -3.96 9.15
CA LEU A 70 -0.34 -2.49 9.16
C LEU A 70 0.58 -1.96 10.27
N LEU A 71 0.42 -2.48 11.48
CA LEU A 71 1.26 -2.10 12.63
C LEU A 71 2.71 -2.56 12.45
N LEU A 72 2.91 -3.76 11.91
CA LEU A 72 4.24 -4.28 11.59
C LEU A 72 4.91 -3.42 10.51
N GLY A 73 4.18 -3.04 9.47
CA GLY A 73 4.68 -2.14 8.42
C GLY A 73 5.12 -0.79 8.98
N GLY A 74 4.35 -0.22 9.91
CA GLY A 74 4.72 1.00 10.62
C GLY A 74 6.01 0.85 11.43
N SER A 75 6.13 -0.19 12.23
CA SER A 75 7.32 -0.43 13.06
C SER A 75 8.56 -0.75 12.24
N LEU A 76 8.41 -1.48 11.13
CA LEU A 76 9.49 -1.73 10.18
C LEU A 76 9.98 -0.43 9.51
N GLY A 77 9.04 0.44 9.14
CA GLY A 77 9.36 1.76 8.59
C GLY A 77 10.17 2.62 9.56
N ASP A 78 9.82 2.59 10.83
CA ASP A 78 10.53 3.33 11.87
C ASP A 78 11.94 2.76 12.16
N ARG A 79 12.10 1.43 12.05
CA ARG A 79 13.36 0.73 12.34
C ARG A 79 14.35 0.74 11.17
N PHE A 80 13.89 0.51 9.96
CA PHE A 80 14.74 0.33 8.76
C PHE A 80 14.74 1.55 7.83
N GLY A 81 13.94 2.56 8.12
CA GLY A 81 13.76 3.74 7.30
C GLY A 81 12.51 3.65 6.41
N ARG A 82 11.62 4.60 6.55
CA ARG A 82 10.32 4.66 5.87
C ARG A 82 10.44 4.57 4.35
N ARG A 83 11.44 5.23 3.78
CA ARG A 83 11.68 5.23 2.32
C ARG A 83 12.02 3.84 1.79
N LYS A 84 12.89 3.10 2.50
CA LYS A 84 13.31 1.75 2.08
C LYS A 84 12.14 0.77 2.15
N VAL A 85 11.42 0.78 3.27
CA VAL A 85 10.26 -0.09 3.48
C VAL A 85 9.16 0.22 2.47
N PHE A 86 8.93 1.48 2.16
CA PHE A 86 7.97 1.90 1.14
C PHE A 86 8.33 1.40 -0.27
N LEU A 87 9.60 1.52 -0.68
CA LEU A 87 10.06 1.01 -1.97
C LEU A 87 9.93 -0.52 -2.08
N ILE A 88 10.29 -1.23 -1.00
CA ILE A 88 10.09 -2.69 -0.93
C ILE A 88 8.60 -3.02 -1.04
N GLY A 89 7.73 -2.27 -0.36
CA GLY A 89 6.28 -2.41 -0.45
C GLY A 89 5.74 -2.24 -1.87
N ILE A 90 6.22 -1.22 -2.61
CA ILE A 90 5.83 -0.99 -4.01
C ILE A 90 6.21 -2.18 -4.89
N VAL A 91 7.46 -2.64 -4.82
CA VAL A 91 7.95 -3.77 -5.64
C VAL A 91 7.17 -5.04 -5.31
N TRP A 92 6.98 -5.32 -4.01
CA TRP A 92 6.22 -6.46 -3.55
C TRP A 92 4.77 -6.42 -4.03
N PHE A 93 4.13 -5.27 -3.88
CA PHE A 93 2.75 -5.06 -4.33
C PHE A 93 2.61 -5.24 -5.84
N ALA A 94 3.53 -4.68 -6.62
CA ALA A 94 3.51 -4.80 -8.07
C ALA A 94 3.68 -6.25 -8.54
N VAL A 95 4.59 -7.00 -7.93
CA VAL A 95 4.80 -8.43 -8.24
C VAL A 95 3.57 -9.26 -7.87
N ALA A 96 3.00 -9.04 -6.68
CA ALA A 96 1.80 -9.72 -6.24
C ALA A 96 0.59 -9.38 -7.13
N SER A 97 0.46 -8.12 -7.56
CA SER A 97 -0.59 -7.66 -8.48
C SER A 97 -0.46 -8.32 -9.86
N ALA A 98 0.75 -8.42 -10.39
CA ALA A 98 1.00 -9.15 -11.64
C ALA A 98 0.64 -10.64 -11.51
N ALA A 99 0.98 -11.27 -10.39
CA ALA A 99 0.60 -12.65 -10.10
C ALA A 99 -0.92 -12.83 -10.00
N CYS A 100 -1.66 -11.86 -9.45
CA CYS A 100 -3.12 -11.86 -9.46
C CYS A 100 -3.70 -11.85 -10.88
N GLY A 101 -3.10 -11.05 -11.78
CA GLY A 101 -3.53 -10.98 -13.18
C GLY A 101 -3.26 -12.27 -13.97
N LEU A 102 -2.33 -13.10 -13.52
CA LEU A 102 -1.97 -14.37 -14.13
C LEU A 102 -2.58 -15.59 -13.41
N ALA A 103 -3.51 -15.37 -12.48
CA ALA A 103 -4.08 -16.42 -11.66
C ALA A 103 -4.84 -17.47 -12.51
N PRO A 104 -4.46 -18.75 -12.45
CA PRO A 104 -5.14 -19.81 -13.21
C PRO A 104 -6.43 -20.30 -12.54
N ASN A 105 -6.59 -20.05 -11.24
CA ASN A 105 -7.75 -20.47 -10.46
C ASN A 105 -8.02 -19.55 -9.26
N ALA A 106 -9.19 -19.69 -8.64
CA ALA A 106 -9.61 -18.87 -7.52
C ALA A 106 -8.70 -19.00 -6.29
N LEU A 107 -8.22 -20.21 -5.98
CA LEU A 107 -7.33 -20.42 -4.84
C LEU A 107 -6.00 -19.66 -5.00
N PHE A 108 -5.42 -19.72 -6.18
CA PHE A 108 -4.20 -18.97 -6.50
C PHE A 108 -4.44 -17.46 -6.37
N LEU A 109 -5.59 -16.98 -6.83
CA LEU A 109 -5.99 -15.58 -6.71
C LEU A 109 -6.11 -15.15 -5.23
N ILE A 110 -6.73 -15.97 -4.37
CA ILE A 110 -6.83 -15.70 -2.93
C ILE A 110 -5.44 -15.61 -2.28
N VAL A 111 -4.55 -16.54 -2.58
CA VAL A 111 -3.18 -16.55 -2.03
C VAL A 111 -2.41 -15.31 -2.47
N THR A 112 -2.47 -14.95 -3.73
CA THR A 112 -1.79 -13.73 -4.24
C THR A 112 -2.39 -12.46 -3.66
N ARG A 113 -3.69 -12.44 -3.35
CA ARG A 113 -4.36 -11.34 -2.64
C ARG A 113 -3.86 -11.18 -1.21
N VAL A 114 -3.66 -12.27 -0.49
CA VAL A 114 -3.05 -12.24 0.85
C VAL A 114 -1.64 -11.66 0.77
N LEU A 115 -0.81 -12.11 -0.17
CA LEU A 115 0.53 -11.58 -0.39
C LEU A 115 0.52 -10.09 -0.78
N GLN A 116 -0.43 -9.68 -1.60
CA GLN A 116 -0.62 -8.28 -2.00
C GLN A 116 -1.00 -7.39 -0.81
N GLY A 117 -1.80 -7.89 0.13
CA GLY A 117 -2.14 -7.22 1.38
C GLY A 117 -0.91 -6.91 2.25
N VAL A 118 0.10 -7.79 2.27
CA VAL A 118 1.39 -7.53 2.94
C VAL A 118 2.09 -6.32 2.31
N GLY A 119 2.17 -6.28 0.98
CA GLY A 119 2.75 -5.15 0.27
C GLY A 119 2.02 -3.83 0.57
N ALA A 120 0.70 -3.83 0.54
CA ALA A 120 -0.12 -2.68 0.87
C ALA A 120 0.09 -2.20 2.31
N ALA A 121 0.27 -3.11 3.27
CA ALA A 121 0.58 -2.78 4.65
C ALA A 121 1.93 -2.06 4.82
N LEU A 122 2.90 -2.35 3.97
CA LEU A 122 4.18 -1.64 3.94
C LEU A 122 4.07 -0.24 3.31
N LEU A 123 3.12 -0.05 2.40
CA LEU A 123 2.89 1.25 1.72
C LEU A 123 2.13 2.25 2.59
N THR A 124 1.14 1.80 3.36
CA THR A 124 0.19 2.66 4.08
C THR A 124 0.85 3.57 5.13
N PRO A 125 1.75 3.10 6.01
CA PRO A 125 2.38 3.97 7.02
C PRO A 125 3.23 5.07 6.41
N GLY A 126 3.86 4.82 5.28
CA GLY A 126 4.67 5.82 4.57
C GLY A 126 3.84 7.00 4.07
N SER A 127 2.65 6.74 3.54
CA SER A 127 1.75 7.78 3.02
C SER A 127 1.15 8.64 4.13
N LEU A 128 0.75 8.05 5.25
CA LEU A 128 0.22 8.78 6.41
C LEU A 128 1.26 9.71 7.03
N ALA A 129 2.51 9.23 7.18
CA ALA A 129 3.60 10.04 7.74
C ALA A 129 3.93 11.28 6.90
N ILE A 130 3.77 11.21 5.58
CA ILE A 130 3.97 12.34 4.68
C ILE A 130 2.80 13.34 4.78
N LEU A 131 1.58 12.85 4.93
CA LEU A 131 0.40 13.69 5.14
C LEU A 131 0.47 14.46 6.47
N GLU A 132 0.89 13.81 7.56
CA GLU A 132 1.07 14.47 8.86
C GLU A 132 2.15 15.54 8.81
N ALA A 133 3.28 15.28 8.16
CA ALA A 133 4.35 16.27 7.98
C ALA A 133 3.87 17.49 7.18
N SER A 134 2.92 17.31 6.24
CA SER A 134 2.33 18.42 5.49
C SER A 134 1.34 19.23 6.32
N SER A 135 0.59 18.59 7.21
CA SER A 135 -0.44 19.25 8.02
C SER A 135 0.15 20.12 9.12
N CYS A 136 1.29 19.75 9.70
CA CYS A 136 1.96 20.53 10.73
C CYS A 136 2.49 21.90 10.24
N THR A 137 2.68 22.06 8.94
CA THR A 137 3.19 23.33 8.37
C THR A 137 2.11 24.41 8.25
N THR A 138 0.84 24.03 8.28
CA THR A 138 -0.30 24.97 8.06
C THR A 138 -0.80 25.64 9.35
N THR A 139 -0.37 25.21 10.53
CA THR A 139 -0.90 25.70 11.81
C THR A 139 0.11 26.60 12.56
N ARG A 140 0.80 27.53 11.89
CA ARG A 140 1.51 28.62 12.55
C ARG A 140 0.80 29.93 12.29
N PRO A 141 -0.09 30.41 13.19
CA PRO A 141 -0.52 31.81 13.17
C PRO A 141 0.69 32.68 13.57
N GLY A 142 0.93 33.72 12.76
CA GLY A 142 1.91 34.77 13.03
C GLY A 142 1.49 35.64 14.22
#